data_1dbb4852ead9995cb17b71117b60031e
#
_entry.id   1dbb4852ead9995cb17b71117b60031e
#
_cell.length_a   1.000
_cell.length_b   1.000
_cell.length_c   1.000
_cell.angle_alpha   90.00
_cell.angle_beta   90.00
_cell.angle_gamma   90.00
#
_symmetry.space_group_name_H-M   'P 1'
#
loop_
_entity.id
_entity.type
_entity.pdbx_description
1 polymer ?
#
loop_
_entity_poly.entity_id
_entity_poly.type
_entity_poly.pdbx_seq_one_letter_code
_entity_poly.pdbx_strand_id
1 'polypeptide(L)'
;MWFLTVPREANLWYNTVLGILEKQEVLTMDERLKKVIDESDNIVFFGGAGVSTESNIPDFRSESGLYHAQQKYGYSPESMLSHSFYETKTKLFYQYYKENLIYPDAEPNDAHKALAKLEAMGKLKAIVTQNIDGLHQKAGSKNVFELHGSVLRNYCQRCGKFHDLDYIMNEENCKDGIPYCECGGIVKPDVVLYEEMLNDECINGAVRAISKADTLIIGGTSLAVYPAAGLINYFNGKNLVLINKTETPYDNRATLVIYDSIGKVMKF
;
A
#
# COMPACT_ATOMS: atom_id res chain seq x y z
N MET A 1 34.71 -1.63 -63.99
CA MET A 1 33.33 -1.61 -63.51
C MET A 1 33.23 -2.66 -62.42
N TRP A 2 33.44 -2.26 -61.17
CA TRP A 2 33.46 -3.18 -60.02
C TRP A 2 32.16 -2.99 -59.24
N PHE A 3 31.29 -3.98 -59.22
CA PHE A 3 30.10 -4.02 -58.40
C PHE A 3 30.52 -4.54 -57.03
N LEU A 4 30.49 -3.68 -56.01
CA LEU A 4 30.58 -4.07 -54.62
C LEU A 4 29.21 -4.63 -54.18
N THR A 5 29.14 -5.94 -53.99
CA THR A 5 27.99 -6.61 -53.40
C THR A 5 28.11 -6.48 -51.87
N VAL A 6 27.14 -5.79 -51.27
CA VAL A 6 27.01 -5.72 -49.78
C VAL A 6 26.59 -7.10 -49.27
N PRO A 7 27.25 -7.66 -48.22
CA PRO A 7 26.90 -8.98 -47.71
C PRO A 7 25.49 -8.99 -47.13
N ARG A 8 24.71 -10.02 -47.44
CA ARG A 8 23.33 -10.25 -46.93
C ARG A 8 23.22 -10.26 -45.42
N GLU A 9 24.30 -10.52 -44.71
CA GLU A 9 24.36 -10.58 -43.23
C GLU A 9 24.25 -9.19 -42.55
N ALA A 10 24.67 -8.10 -43.23
CA ALA A 10 24.56 -6.75 -42.68
C ALA A 10 23.10 -6.28 -42.52
N ASN A 11 22.19 -6.76 -43.42
CA ASN A 11 20.78 -6.43 -43.34
C ASN A 11 20.04 -7.17 -42.19
N LEU A 12 20.55 -8.34 -41.79
CA LEU A 12 19.94 -9.09 -40.67
C LEU A 12 20.23 -8.41 -39.32
N TRP A 13 21.45 -7.89 -39.14
CA TRP A 13 21.83 -7.14 -37.93
C TRP A 13 21.10 -5.80 -37.80
N TYR A 14 20.92 -5.09 -38.92
CA TYR A 14 20.20 -3.81 -38.93
C TYR A 14 18.72 -3.98 -38.60
N ASN A 15 18.07 -5.01 -39.09
CA ASN A 15 16.68 -5.32 -38.80
C ASN A 15 16.48 -5.87 -37.37
N THR A 16 17.48 -6.59 -36.81
CA THR A 16 17.44 -7.06 -35.42
C THR A 16 17.65 -5.91 -34.43
N VAL A 17 18.55 -4.97 -34.72
CA VAL A 17 18.79 -3.79 -33.89
C VAL A 17 17.63 -2.80 -33.97
N LEU A 18 17.02 -2.58 -35.15
CA LEU A 18 15.80 -1.77 -35.29
C LEU A 18 14.60 -2.43 -34.61
N GLY A 19 14.44 -3.77 -34.69
CA GLY A 19 13.35 -4.49 -34.00
C GLY A 19 13.51 -4.55 -32.49
N ILE A 20 14.73 -4.35 -31.95
CA ILE A 20 15.00 -4.24 -30.50
C ILE A 20 14.77 -2.80 -30.03
N LEU A 21 14.95 -1.79 -30.86
CA LEU A 21 14.69 -0.38 -30.54
C LEU A 21 13.21 0.01 -30.63
N GLU A 22 12.36 -0.78 -31.29
CA GLU A 22 10.92 -0.48 -31.46
C GLU A 22 10.02 -0.98 -30.32
N LYS A 23 10.55 -1.53 -29.22
CA LYS A 23 9.74 -1.99 -28.06
C LYS A 23 10.28 -1.57 -26.71
N GLN A 24 10.72 -0.36 -26.55
CA GLN A 24 10.46 0.33 -25.30
C GLN A 24 9.12 1.04 -25.44
N GLU A 25 8.01 0.32 -25.23
CA GLU A 25 6.76 0.96 -24.84
C GLU A 25 7.11 1.83 -23.63
N VAL A 26 7.16 3.13 -23.84
CA VAL A 26 7.17 4.07 -22.74
C VAL A 26 5.84 3.82 -22.02
N LEU A 27 5.88 3.05 -20.92
CA LEU A 27 4.72 2.78 -20.09
C LEU A 27 4.25 4.14 -19.57
N THR A 28 3.21 4.67 -20.21
CA THR A 28 2.51 5.88 -19.80
C THR A 28 1.26 5.49 -19.03
N MET A 29 0.72 6.41 -18.25
CA MET A 29 -0.56 6.24 -17.55
C MET A 29 -1.66 5.76 -18.53
N ASP A 30 -2.55 4.87 -18.06
CA ASP A 30 -3.74 4.48 -18.84
C ASP A 30 -4.54 5.72 -19.27
N GLU A 31 -4.77 5.87 -20.56
CA GLU A 31 -5.40 7.07 -21.16
C GLU A 31 -6.83 7.33 -20.62
N ARG A 32 -7.56 6.27 -20.24
CA ARG A 32 -8.89 6.41 -19.64
C ARG A 32 -8.79 7.00 -18.24
N LEU A 33 -7.82 6.52 -17.43
CA LEU A 33 -7.54 7.06 -16.11
C LEU A 33 -7.03 8.50 -16.21
N LYS A 34 -6.13 8.78 -17.15
CA LYS A 34 -5.62 10.13 -17.40
C LYS A 34 -6.74 11.12 -17.67
N LYS A 35 -7.68 10.74 -18.54
CA LYS A 35 -8.87 11.59 -18.83
C LYS A 35 -9.68 11.88 -17.57
N VAL A 36 -9.94 10.87 -16.74
CA VAL A 36 -10.67 11.05 -15.46
C VAL A 36 -9.92 12.01 -14.54
N ILE A 37 -8.60 11.85 -14.40
CA ILE A 37 -7.76 12.72 -13.57
C ILE A 37 -7.75 14.17 -14.10
N ASP A 38 -7.62 14.35 -15.40
CA ASP A 38 -7.59 15.69 -16.01
C ASP A 38 -8.92 16.44 -15.77
N GLU A 39 -10.06 15.75 -15.83
CA GLU A 39 -11.41 16.30 -15.59
C GLU A 39 -11.77 16.45 -14.10
N SER A 40 -10.95 15.97 -13.17
CA SER A 40 -11.23 15.97 -11.73
C SER A 40 -10.53 17.13 -11.01
N ASP A 41 -11.15 17.69 -9.99
CA ASP A 41 -10.60 18.75 -9.14
C ASP A 41 -10.39 18.33 -7.68
N ASN A 42 -11.09 17.27 -7.25
CA ASN A 42 -11.04 16.75 -5.88
C ASN A 42 -10.97 15.23 -5.88
N ILE A 43 -9.77 14.71 -6.11
CA ILE A 43 -9.49 13.27 -6.12
C ILE A 43 -9.16 12.83 -4.70
N VAL A 44 -9.74 11.69 -4.27
CA VAL A 44 -9.31 10.92 -3.10
C VAL A 44 -8.86 9.54 -3.56
N PHE A 45 -7.76 9.07 -3.01
CA PHE A 45 -7.28 7.70 -3.23
C PHE A 45 -7.58 6.84 -2.01
N PHE A 46 -8.10 5.62 -2.23
CA PHE A 46 -8.31 4.61 -1.22
C PHE A 46 -7.49 3.36 -1.55
N GLY A 47 -6.52 3.00 -0.69
CA GLY A 47 -5.55 1.95 -0.97
C GLY A 47 -5.48 0.83 0.06
N GLY A 48 -4.97 -0.32 -0.39
CA GLY A 48 -4.66 -1.47 0.46
C GLY A 48 -3.32 -2.11 0.09
N ALA A 49 -3.06 -3.33 0.59
CA ALA A 49 -1.77 -4.01 0.50
C ALA A 49 -1.23 -4.16 -0.93
N GLY A 50 -2.11 -4.30 -1.92
CA GLY A 50 -1.74 -4.39 -3.33
C GLY A 50 -1.00 -3.17 -3.88
N VAL A 51 -1.10 -1.99 -3.23
CA VAL A 51 -0.31 -0.79 -3.59
C VAL A 51 1.18 -1.00 -3.31
N SER A 52 1.52 -1.74 -2.26
CA SER A 52 2.90 -1.93 -1.82
C SER A 52 3.55 -3.22 -2.33
N THR A 53 2.82 -4.05 -3.08
CA THR A 53 3.39 -5.29 -3.66
C THR A 53 4.52 -5.02 -4.65
N GLU A 54 4.47 -3.90 -5.38
CA GLU A 54 5.54 -3.43 -6.28
C GLU A 54 6.71 -2.76 -5.53
N SER A 55 6.62 -2.66 -4.20
CA SER A 55 7.68 -2.25 -3.27
C SER A 55 8.28 -3.44 -2.51
N ASN A 56 8.02 -4.68 -2.96
CA ASN A 56 8.44 -5.93 -2.33
C ASN A 56 7.84 -6.16 -0.92
N ILE A 57 6.71 -5.54 -0.60
CA ILE A 57 5.92 -5.87 0.58
C ILE A 57 4.83 -6.86 0.15
N PRO A 58 4.88 -8.13 0.61
CA PRO A 58 3.90 -9.13 0.20
C PRO A 58 2.51 -8.80 0.76
N ASP A 59 1.47 -9.17 0.01
CA ASP A 59 0.12 -9.22 0.57
C ASP A 59 0.01 -10.45 1.48
N PHE A 60 -0.07 -10.22 2.77
CA PHE A 60 -0.15 -11.28 3.78
C PHE A 60 -1.43 -12.13 3.70
N ARG A 61 -2.44 -11.69 2.93
CA ARG A 61 -3.66 -12.44 2.64
C ARG A 61 -3.59 -13.27 1.37
N SER A 62 -2.50 -13.19 0.62
CA SER A 62 -2.27 -14.12 -0.49
C SER A 62 -2.24 -15.56 0.03
N GLU A 63 -2.65 -16.52 -0.80
CA GLU A 63 -2.61 -17.94 -0.43
C GLU A 63 -1.23 -18.39 0.09
N SER A 64 -0.16 -17.89 -0.53
CA SER A 64 1.21 -18.16 -0.10
C SER A 64 1.52 -17.58 1.28
N GLY A 65 1.06 -16.37 1.59
CA GLY A 65 1.25 -15.73 2.89
C GLY A 65 0.51 -16.46 4.02
N LEU A 66 -0.76 -16.81 3.77
CA LEU A 66 -1.59 -17.58 4.71
C LEU A 66 -1.00 -18.97 4.99
N TYR A 67 -0.60 -19.68 3.94
CA TYR A 67 -0.01 -21.01 4.05
C TYR A 67 1.30 -20.98 4.85
N HIS A 68 2.19 -20.02 4.54
CA HIS A 68 3.47 -19.90 5.21
C HIS A 68 3.31 -19.59 6.71
N ALA A 69 2.41 -18.69 7.06
CA ALA A 69 2.12 -18.36 8.46
C ALA A 69 1.58 -19.57 9.23
N GLN A 70 0.60 -20.27 8.67
CA GLN A 70 0.02 -21.45 9.30
C GLN A 70 1.07 -22.58 9.47
N GLN A 71 1.94 -22.78 8.48
CA GLN A 71 2.98 -23.80 8.55
C GLN A 71 4.08 -23.47 9.56
N LYS A 72 4.52 -22.21 9.63
CA LYS A 72 5.64 -21.80 10.50
C LYS A 72 5.22 -21.59 11.95
N TYR A 73 4.03 -21.00 12.17
CA TYR A 73 3.60 -20.56 13.50
C TYR A 73 2.40 -21.33 14.08
N GLY A 74 1.69 -22.10 13.24
CA GLY A 74 0.51 -22.85 13.66
C GLY A 74 -0.77 -22.02 13.80
N TYR A 75 -0.76 -20.76 13.36
CA TYR A 75 -1.87 -19.79 13.44
C TYR A 75 -2.04 -19.03 12.14
N SER A 76 -3.26 -18.55 11.86
CA SER A 76 -3.47 -17.65 10.74
C SER A 76 -2.90 -16.25 11.05
N PRO A 77 -2.53 -15.44 10.01
CA PRO A 77 -2.10 -14.07 10.19
C PRO A 77 -3.10 -13.22 10.98
N GLU A 78 -4.40 -13.37 10.71
CA GLU A 78 -5.46 -12.65 11.40
C GLU A 78 -5.47 -12.97 12.89
N SER A 79 -5.31 -14.25 13.25
CA SER A 79 -5.21 -14.67 14.64
C SER A 79 -3.98 -14.06 15.32
N MET A 80 -2.80 -14.15 14.69
CA MET A 80 -1.55 -13.62 15.23
C MET A 80 -1.54 -12.09 15.37
N LEU A 81 -2.33 -11.39 14.55
CA LEU A 81 -2.49 -9.94 14.59
C LEU A 81 -3.76 -9.49 15.35
N SER A 82 -4.31 -10.33 16.23
CA SER A 82 -5.43 -9.96 17.08
C SER A 82 -4.95 -9.40 18.43
N HIS A 83 -5.78 -8.55 19.06
CA HIS A 83 -5.52 -8.00 20.39
C HIS A 83 -5.38 -9.10 21.44
N SER A 84 -6.28 -10.07 21.44
CA SER A 84 -6.24 -11.22 22.36
C SER A 84 -4.98 -12.07 22.22
N PHE A 85 -4.46 -12.23 21.00
CA PHE A 85 -3.19 -12.92 20.77
C PHE A 85 -2.00 -12.09 21.27
N TYR A 86 -2.01 -10.80 21.03
CA TYR A 86 -1.00 -9.88 21.56
C TYR A 86 -0.92 -9.96 23.07
N GLU A 87 -2.04 -9.97 23.80
CA GLU A 87 -2.07 -10.04 25.25
C GLU A 87 -1.65 -11.41 25.81
N THR A 88 -2.08 -12.50 25.16
CA THR A 88 -1.87 -13.85 25.70
C THR A 88 -0.59 -14.52 25.21
N LYS A 89 -0.07 -14.10 24.05
CA LYS A 89 1.11 -14.69 23.37
C LYS A 89 2.07 -13.62 22.88
N THR A 90 2.30 -12.60 23.69
CA THR A 90 3.06 -11.37 23.37
C THR A 90 4.40 -11.65 22.70
N LYS A 91 5.17 -12.65 23.17
CA LYS A 91 6.45 -13.03 22.56
C LYS A 91 6.29 -13.51 21.10
N LEU A 92 5.32 -14.39 20.84
CA LEU A 92 5.08 -14.92 19.51
C LEU A 92 4.49 -13.84 18.58
N PHE A 93 3.67 -12.93 19.12
CA PHE A 93 3.20 -11.76 18.41
C PHE A 93 4.37 -10.92 17.91
N TYR A 94 5.33 -10.54 18.76
CA TYR A 94 6.48 -9.73 18.34
C TYR A 94 7.40 -10.45 17.39
N GLN A 95 7.58 -11.75 17.54
CA GLN A 95 8.34 -12.54 16.58
C GLN A 95 7.68 -12.47 15.21
N TYR A 96 6.38 -12.73 15.10
CA TYR A 96 5.66 -12.64 13.84
C TYR A 96 5.65 -11.23 13.28
N TYR A 97 5.37 -10.23 14.12
CA TYR A 97 5.29 -8.83 13.75
C TYR A 97 6.61 -8.32 13.14
N LYS A 98 7.73 -8.55 13.83
CA LYS A 98 9.06 -8.13 13.35
C LYS A 98 9.47 -8.83 12.06
N GLU A 99 9.16 -10.12 11.92
CA GLU A 99 9.56 -10.91 10.76
C GLU A 99 8.68 -10.67 9.51
N ASN A 100 7.41 -10.29 9.68
CA ASN A 100 6.45 -10.30 8.56
C ASN A 100 5.76 -8.97 8.27
N LEU A 101 5.85 -7.96 9.16
CA LEU A 101 5.19 -6.67 8.95
C LEU A 101 6.17 -5.51 8.78
N ILE A 102 7.45 -5.70 9.10
CA ILE A 102 8.46 -4.64 9.05
C ILE A 102 9.38 -4.87 7.85
N TYR A 103 9.40 -3.91 6.94
CA TYR A 103 10.19 -3.93 5.70
C TYR A 103 11.00 -2.63 5.60
N PRO A 104 12.12 -2.49 6.34
CA PRO A 104 12.85 -1.22 6.46
C PRO A 104 13.47 -0.76 5.13
N ASP A 105 13.81 -1.70 4.26
CA ASP A 105 14.44 -1.43 2.96
C ASP A 105 13.41 -1.17 1.84
N ALA A 106 12.11 -1.19 2.15
CA ALA A 106 11.08 -0.94 1.15
C ALA A 106 11.11 0.52 0.68
N GLU A 107 11.06 0.70 -0.64
CA GLU A 107 11.05 2.02 -1.28
C GLU A 107 9.71 2.29 -1.97
N PRO A 108 9.25 3.55 -2.02
CA PRO A 108 8.05 3.92 -2.75
C PRO A 108 8.14 3.54 -4.23
N ASN A 109 7.15 2.82 -4.72
CA ASN A 109 7.02 2.46 -6.14
C ASN A 109 6.33 3.56 -6.95
N ASP A 110 6.11 3.30 -8.26
CA ASP A 110 5.53 4.27 -9.18
C ASP A 110 4.12 4.73 -8.76
N ALA A 111 3.31 3.86 -8.11
CA ALA A 111 2.00 4.27 -7.59
C ALA A 111 2.12 5.32 -6.47
N HIS A 112 2.98 5.10 -5.49
CA HIS A 112 3.21 6.05 -4.41
C HIS A 112 3.70 7.40 -4.94
N LYS A 113 4.67 7.37 -5.89
CA LYS A 113 5.23 8.59 -6.52
C LYS A 113 4.19 9.33 -7.34
N ALA A 114 3.34 8.61 -8.08
CA ALA A 114 2.25 9.19 -8.85
C ALA A 114 1.24 9.91 -7.96
N LEU A 115 0.84 9.29 -6.85
CA LEU A 115 -0.08 9.90 -5.88
C LEU A 115 0.53 11.17 -5.25
N ALA A 116 1.79 11.14 -4.84
CA ALA A 116 2.48 12.32 -4.32
C ALA A 116 2.56 13.45 -5.37
N LYS A 117 2.80 13.11 -6.64
CA LYS A 117 2.78 14.07 -7.75
C LYS A 117 1.40 14.69 -7.96
N LEU A 118 0.32 13.89 -7.94
CA LEU A 118 -1.05 14.37 -8.04
C LEU A 118 -1.42 15.30 -6.87
N GLU A 119 -0.95 15.00 -5.66
CA GLU A 119 -1.12 15.88 -4.50
C GLU A 119 -0.37 17.21 -4.69
N ALA A 120 0.88 17.18 -5.15
CA ALA A 120 1.66 18.38 -5.45
C ALA A 120 1.02 19.25 -6.55
N MET A 121 0.33 18.63 -7.52
CA MET A 121 -0.46 19.31 -8.56
C MET A 121 -1.79 19.89 -8.01
N GLY A 122 -2.13 19.61 -6.76
CA GLY A 122 -3.38 20.04 -6.14
C GLY A 122 -4.63 19.26 -6.61
N LYS A 123 -4.47 18.17 -7.36
CA LYS A 123 -5.56 17.30 -7.82
C LYS A 123 -5.98 16.29 -6.74
N LEU A 124 -5.02 15.59 -6.13
CA LEU A 124 -5.29 14.67 -5.03
C LEU A 124 -5.39 15.44 -3.70
N LYS A 125 -6.48 15.27 -3.00
CA LYS A 125 -6.76 15.97 -1.74
C LYS A 125 -6.46 15.13 -0.50
N ALA A 126 -6.55 13.81 -0.61
CA ALA A 126 -6.22 12.90 0.47
C ALA A 126 -5.91 11.49 -0.06
N ILE A 127 -5.10 10.79 0.71
CA ILE A 127 -4.91 9.34 0.62
C ILE A 127 -5.54 8.71 1.87
N VAL A 128 -6.40 7.72 1.68
CA VAL A 128 -6.94 6.86 2.72
C VAL A 128 -6.31 5.49 2.53
N THR A 129 -5.48 5.06 3.45
CA THR A 129 -4.75 3.80 3.30
C THR A 129 -5.02 2.82 4.43
N GLN A 130 -5.10 1.54 4.09
CA GLN A 130 -5.10 0.44 5.03
C GLN A 130 -3.67 -0.03 5.37
N ASN A 131 -2.67 0.45 4.62
CA ASN A 131 -1.28 0.07 4.81
C ASN A 131 -0.67 0.78 6.01
N ILE A 132 0.28 0.09 6.65
CA ILE A 132 0.98 0.54 7.85
C ILE A 132 2.47 0.84 7.58
N ASP A 133 2.90 0.76 6.31
CA ASP A 133 4.31 0.79 5.88
C ASP A 133 4.93 2.19 5.81
N GLY A 134 4.12 3.26 5.76
CA GLY A 134 4.59 4.64 5.66
C GLY A 134 5.10 5.04 4.27
N LEU A 135 4.93 4.21 3.23
CA LEU A 135 5.50 4.48 1.90
C LEU A 135 4.85 5.67 1.19
N HIS A 136 3.59 5.99 1.47
CA HIS A 136 2.95 7.21 0.96
C HIS A 136 3.66 8.48 1.44
N GLN A 137 3.95 8.56 2.75
CA GLN A 137 4.67 9.68 3.34
C GLN A 137 6.12 9.71 2.86
N LYS A 138 6.78 8.55 2.76
CA LYS A 138 8.14 8.41 2.20
C LYS A 138 8.22 8.88 0.74
N ALA A 139 7.14 8.73 -0.04
CA ALA A 139 7.02 9.26 -1.40
C ALA A 139 6.81 10.78 -1.47
N GLY A 140 6.46 11.42 -0.35
CA GLY A 140 6.22 12.86 -0.25
C GLY A 140 4.76 13.28 -0.08
N SER A 141 3.80 12.34 -0.01
CA SER A 141 2.40 12.63 0.29
C SER A 141 2.25 13.16 1.73
N LYS A 142 1.40 14.16 1.91
CA LYS A 142 1.23 14.88 3.19
C LYS A 142 -0.10 14.59 3.87
N ASN A 143 -1.17 14.50 3.09
CA ASN A 143 -2.52 14.27 3.63
C ASN A 143 -2.89 12.78 3.52
N VAL A 144 -2.40 11.99 4.48
CA VAL A 144 -2.56 10.53 4.51
C VAL A 144 -3.32 10.11 5.77
N PHE A 145 -4.46 9.47 5.60
CA PHE A 145 -5.25 8.84 6.65
C PHE A 145 -4.87 7.37 6.74
N GLU A 146 -4.05 7.01 7.73
CA GLU A 146 -3.61 5.64 8.00
C GLU A 146 -4.64 4.92 8.88
N LEU A 147 -5.63 4.27 8.28
CA LEU A 147 -6.76 3.65 8.98
C LEU A 147 -6.33 2.58 10.00
N HIS A 148 -5.24 1.88 9.71
CA HIS A 148 -4.70 0.83 10.56
C HIS A 148 -3.43 1.23 11.31
N GLY A 149 -3.14 2.54 11.39
CA GLY A 149 -1.94 3.05 12.05
C GLY A 149 -0.66 2.87 11.26
N SER A 150 0.50 2.77 11.93
CA SER A 150 1.80 2.70 11.28
C SER A 150 2.83 1.91 12.10
N VAL A 151 3.68 1.14 11.43
CA VAL A 151 4.85 0.47 12.04
C VAL A 151 5.90 1.47 12.54
N LEU A 152 5.89 2.70 12.01
CA LEU A 152 6.87 3.73 12.34
C LEU A 152 6.61 4.39 13.70
N ARG A 153 5.43 4.22 14.29
CA ARG A 153 5.05 4.77 15.58
C ARG A 153 4.79 3.66 16.57
N ASN A 154 5.33 3.80 17.77
CA ASN A 154 5.18 2.81 18.82
C ASN A 154 5.04 3.54 20.16
N TYR A 155 4.20 3.06 21.06
CA TYR A 155 3.92 3.74 22.32
C TYR A 155 4.02 2.80 23.51
N CYS A 156 4.65 3.29 24.58
CA CYS A 156 4.67 2.58 25.86
C CYS A 156 3.26 2.49 26.45
N GLN A 157 2.78 1.30 26.71
CA GLN A 157 1.45 1.09 27.30
C GLN A 157 1.31 1.57 28.75
N ARG A 158 2.43 1.81 29.47
CA ARG A 158 2.42 2.32 30.83
C ARG A 158 2.46 3.84 30.91
N CYS A 159 3.37 4.50 30.19
CA CYS A 159 3.62 5.93 30.32
C CYS A 159 3.29 6.75 29.07
N GLY A 160 2.86 6.11 27.97
CA GLY A 160 2.51 6.77 26.71
C GLY A 160 3.70 7.33 25.90
N LYS A 161 4.96 7.09 26.37
CA LYS A 161 6.14 7.59 25.66
C LYS A 161 6.20 7.01 24.26
N PHE A 162 6.42 7.90 23.26
CA PHE A 162 6.66 7.54 21.88
C PHE A 162 8.04 6.88 21.72
N HIS A 163 8.11 5.89 20.86
CA HIS A 163 9.32 5.24 20.37
C HIS A 163 9.20 5.02 18.86
N ASP A 164 10.28 5.23 18.13
CA ASP A 164 10.35 4.95 16.70
C ASP A 164 10.52 3.45 16.40
N LEU A 165 10.57 3.13 15.11
CA LEU A 165 10.77 1.75 14.66
C LEU A 165 12.14 1.20 15.10
N ASP A 166 13.19 2.02 15.02
CA ASP A 166 14.56 1.60 15.37
C ASP A 166 14.65 1.18 16.83
N TYR A 167 13.92 1.86 17.72
CA TYR A 167 13.87 1.50 19.14
C TYR A 167 13.33 0.09 19.36
N ILE A 168 12.23 -0.28 18.73
CA ILE A 168 11.61 -1.60 18.92
C ILE A 168 12.36 -2.73 18.20
N MET A 169 13.14 -2.39 17.17
CA MET A 169 13.98 -3.34 16.45
C MET A 169 15.33 -3.57 17.12
N ASN A 170 15.79 -2.66 17.99
CA ASN A 170 17.04 -2.82 18.73
C ASN A 170 16.85 -3.83 19.88
N GLU A 171 17.58 -4.96 19.80
CA GLU A 171 17.52 -6.04 20.79
C GLU A 171 17.94 -5.59 22.20
N GLU A 172 18.73 -4.52 22.35
CA GLU A 172 19.10 -3.96 23.66
C GLU A 172 17.88 -3.40 24.43
N ASN A 173 16.84 -2.98 23.71
CA ASN A 173 15.59 -2.50 24.28
C ASN A 173 14.58 -3.63 24.51
N CYS A 174 14.94 -4.88 24.15
CA CYS A 174 14.04 -6.02 24.18
C CYS A 174 14.42 -7.02 25.29
N LYS A 175 13.40 -7.64 25.86
CA LYS A 175 13.55 -8.82 26.70
C LYS A 175 12.74 -9.96 26.07
N ASP A 176 13.39 -11.06 25.74
CA ASP A 176 12.77 -12.19 25.01
C ASP A 176 12.10 -11.76 23.68
N GLY A 177 12.68 -10.77 22.99
CA GLY A 177 12.15 -10.22 21.73
C GLY A 177 11.01 -9.20 21.90
N ILE A 178 10.52 -8.97 23.13
CA ILE A 178 9.48 -7.99 23.45
C ILE A 178 10.14 -6.66 23.80
N PRO A 179 9.80 -5.54 23.12
CA PRO A 179 10.38 -4.23 23.41
C PRO A 179 9.80 -3.61 24.68
N TYR A 180 10.66 -3.06 25.53
CA TYR A 180 10.31 -2.39 26.77
C TYR A 180 10.78 -0.94 26.79
N CYS A 181 9.95 -0.07 27.34
CA CYS A 181 10.32 1.30 27.66
C CYS A 181 11.18 1.35 28.93
N GLU A 182 11.96 2.43 29.11
CA GLU A 182 12.77 2.67 30.34
C GLU A 182 11.92 2.63 31.63
N CYS A 183 10.61 2.93 31.54
CA CYS A 183 9.70 2.82 32.68
C CYS A 183 9.29 1.37 33.02
N GLY A 184 9.75 0.38 32.24
CA GLY A 184 9.40 -1.03 32.38
C GLY A 184 8.04 -1.43 31.80
N GLY A 185 7.35 -0.55 31.04
CA GLY A 185 6.14 -0.89 30.29
C GLY A 185 6.49 -1.48 28.92
N ILE A 186 5.63 -2.36 28.39
CA ILE A 186 5.75 -2.88 27.02
C ILE A 186 5.49 -1.74 26.04
N VAL A 187 6.27 -1.69 24.94
CA VAL A 187 6.08 -0.73 23.85
C VAL A 187 5.25 -1.39 22.75
N LYS A 188 3.97 -1.04 22.63
CA LYS A 188 3.07 -1.56 21.59
C LYS A 188 3.18 -0.72 20.32
N PRO A 189 3.23 -1.37 19.12
CA PRO A 189 3.13 -0.63 17.87
C PRO A 189 1.77 0.07 17.74
N ASP A 190 1.79 1.26 17.11
CA ASP A 190 0.59 2.02 16.75
C ASP A 190 -0.05 1.40 15.49
N VAL A 191 -0.31 0.11 15.58
CA VAL A 191 -1.00 -0.67 14.56
C VAL A 191 -2.29 -1.19 15.16
N VAL A 192 -3.39 -0.95 14.44
CA VAL A 192 -4.72 -1.44 14.83
C VAL A 192 -4.77 -2.94 14.58
N LEU A 193 -4.86 -3.71 15.65
CA LEU A 193 -5.00 -5.15 15.59
C LEU A 193 -6.46 -5.56 15.34
N TYR A 194 -6.68 -6.78 14.85
CA TYR A 194 -8.02 -7.35 14.86
C TYR A 194 -8.57 -7.29 16.31
N GLU A 195 -9.88 -7.06 16.45
CA GLU A 195 -10.58 -6.83 17.73
C GLU A 195 -10.39 -5.40 18.29
N GLU A 196 -9.49 -4.57 17.73
CA GLU A 196 -9.35 -3.17 18.13
C GLU A 196 -10.21 -2.25 17.24
N MET A 197 -10.60 -1.12 17.80
CA MET A 197 -11.33 -0.08 17.05
C MET A 197 -10.35 0.79 16.26
N LEU A 198 -10.76 1.22 15.08
CA LEU A 198 -10.03 2.23 14.32
C LEU A 198 -10.08 3.58 15.07
N ASN A 199 -9.10 4.44 14.83
CA ASN A 199 -9.07 5.77 15.40
C ASN A 199 -10.19 6.65 14.83
N ASP A 200 -11.07 7.19 15.70
CA ASP A 200 -12.24 7.97 15.32
C ASP A 200 -11.88 9.26 14.55
N GLU A 201 -10.79 9.92 14.92
CA GLU A 201 -10.34 11.13 14.24
C GLU A 201 -9.88 10.83 12.81
N CYS A 202 -9.13 9.74 12.65
CA CYS A 202 -8.69 9.25 11.33
C CYS A 202 -9.89 8.86 10.46
N ILE A 203 -10.84 8.07 10.99
CA ILE A 203 -12.07 7.68 10.26
C ILE A 203 -12.86 8.91 9.84
N ASN A 204 -13.13 9.82 10.77
CA ASN A 204 -13.90 11.01 10.48
C ASN A 204 -13.22 11.93 9.45
N GLY A 205 -11.88 12.00 9.47
CA GLY A 205 -11.10 12.68 8.45
C GLY A 205 -11.25 12.04 7.08
N ALA A 206 -11.08 10.73 7.00
CA ALA A 206 -11.22 9.94 5.78
C ALA A 206 -12.64 10.05 5.18
N VAL A 207 -13.68 9.90 6.01
CA VAL A 207 -15.08 10.04 5.59
C VAL A 207 -15.35 11.43 5.02
N ARG A 208 -14.88 12.50 5.70
CA ARG A 208 -15.02 13.86 5.19
C ARG A 208 -14.31 14.08 3.86
N ALA A 209 -13.15 13.48 3.67
CA ALA A 209 -12.41 13.58 2.40
C ALA A 209 -13.18 12.83 1.29
N ILE A 210 -13.57 11.58 1.53
CA ILE A 210 -14.29 10.75 0.55
C ILE A 210 -15.62 11.38 0.15
N SER A 211 -16.41 11.89 1.12
CA SER A 211 -17.73 12.46 0.83
C SER A 211 -17.70 13.75 0.03
N LYS A 212 -16.57 14.46 0.03
CA LYS A 212 -16.35 15.69 -0.75
C LYS A 212 -15.71 15.45 -2.11
N ALA A 213 -15.19 14.26 -2.36
CA ALA A 213 -14.49 13.94 -3.60
C ALA A 213 -15.44 13.94 -4.81
N ASP A 214 -14.99 14.47 -5.93
CA ASP A 214 -15.64 14.28 -7.24
C ASP A 214 -15.20 12.97 -7.89
N THR A 215 -14.00 12.49 -7.53
CA THR A 215 -13.42 11.25 -8.01
C THR A 215 -12.80 10.47 -6.84
N LEU A 216 -13.19 9.21 -6.69
CA LEU A 216 -12.58 8.25 -5.78
C LEU A 216 -11.84 7.18 -6.59
N ILE A 217 -10.53 7.12 -6.43
CA ILE A 217 -9.69 6.07 -7.01
C ILE A 217 -9.42 5.03 -5.93
N ILE A 218 -9.85 3.81 -6.15
CA ILE A 218 -9.61 2.67 -5.27
C ILE A 218 -8.56 1.78 -5.92
N GLY A 219 -7.49 1.45 -5.19
CA GLY A 219 -6.39 0.66 -5.74
C GLY A 219 -5.80 -0.37 -4.80
N GLY A 220 -5.42 -1.53 -5.33
CA GLY A 220 -4.68 -2.56 -4.61
C GLY A 220 -5.39 -3.10 -3.36
N THR A 221 -6.71 -3.24 -3.38
CA THR A 221 -7.49 -3.76 -2.25
C THR A 221 -8.62 -4.66 -2.72
N SER A 222 -8.83 -5.77 -2.00
CA SER A 222 -9.98 -6.66 -2.23
C SER A 222 -11.30 -6.11 -1.66
N LEU A 223 -11.24 -5.00 -0.88
CA LEU A 223 -12.39 -4.41 -0.17
C LEU A 223 -13.09 -5.40 0.80
N ALA A 224 -12.36 -6.35 1.36
CA ALA A 224 -12.88 -7.38 2.24
C ALA A 224 -12.77 -7.04 3.73
N VAL A 225 -11.96 -6.03 4.11
CA VAL A 225 -11.69 -5.69 5.51
C VAL A 225 -12.59 -4.57 6.00
N TYR A 226 -13.49 -4.93 6.91
CA TYR A 226 -14.35 -3.98 7.58
C TYR A 226 -13.77 -3.59 8.94
N PRO A 227 -14.01 -2.33 9.42
CA PRO A 227 -14.90 -1.33 8.83
C PRO A 227 -14.29 -0.50 7.69
N ALA A 228 -12.99 -0.59 7.41
CA ALA A 228 -12.29 0.24 6.43
C ALA A 228 -12.94 0.21 5.03
N ALA A 229 -13.26 -0.99 4.50
CA ALA A 229 -13.92 -1.12 3.20
C ALA A 229 -15.29 -0.42 3.13
N GLY A 230 -15.98 -0.28 4.26
CA GLY A 230 -17.26 0.42 4.35
C GLY A 230 -17.18 1.93 4.09
N LEU A 231 -15.99 2.54 4.24
CA LEU A 231 -15.82 3.99 4.06
C LEU A 231 -16.08 4.45 2.63
N ILE A 232 -15.89 3.59 1.64
CA ILE A 232 -16.18 3.93 0.24
C ILE A 232 -17.67 4.20 -0.03
N ASN A 233 -18.58 3.72 0.84
CA ASN A 233 -20.01 3.98 0.71
C ASN A 233 -20.40 5.45 1.00
N TYR A 234 -19.50 6.23 1.59
CA TYR A 234 -19.70 7.69 1.76
C TYR A 234 -19.36 8.48 0.49
N PHE A 235 -18.84 7.84 -0.54
CA PHE A 235 -18.58 8.49 -1.82
C PHE A 235 -19.88 8.69 -2.60
N ASN A 236 -20.12 9.96 -3.03
CA ASN A 236 -21.26 10.36 -3.83
C ASN A 236 -20.84 11.18 -5.06
N GLY A 237 -19.54 11.15 -5.41
CA GLY A 237 -19.01 11.89 -6.55
C GLY A 237 -19.31 11.25 -7.91
N LYS A 238 -18.77 11.85 -8.96
CA LYS A 238 -19.02 11.47 -10.36
C LYS A 238 -18.30 10.20 -10.79
N ASN A 239 -17.01 10.06 -10.40
CA ASN A 239 -16.14 9.00 -10.93
C ASN A 239 -15.68 8.07 -9.82
N LEU A 240 -16.10 6.82 -9.85
CA LEU A 240 -15.56 5.73 -9.04
C LEU A 240 -14.65 4.90 -9.92
N VAL A 241 -13.34 4.93 -9.65
CA VAL A 241 -12.32 4.20 -10.40
C VAL A 241 -11.79 3.05 -9.55
N LEU A 242 -11.74 1.85 -10.11
CA LEU A 242 -11.13 0.67 -9.49
C LEU A 242 -9.90 0.23 -10.28
N ILE A 243 -8.76 0.09 -9.58
CA ILE A 243 -7.50 -0.42 -10.14
C ILE A 243 -7.06 -1.59 -9.27
N ASN A 244 -7.24 -2.80 -9.73
CA ASN A 244 -6.89 -4.00 -8.98
C ASN A 244 -6.52 -5.14 -9.94
N LYS A 245 -5.72 -6.11 -9.50
CA LYS A 245 -5.34 -7.27 -10.33
C LYS A 245 -6.49 -8.26 -10.54
N THR A 246 -7.44 -8.29 -9.61
CA THR A 246 -8.59 -9.21 -9.60
C THR A 246 -9.88 -8.44 -9.40
N GLU A 247 -11.00 -9.07 -9.74
CA GLU A 247 -12.33 -8.53 -9.50
C GLU A 247 -12.59 -8.22 -8.02
N THR A 248 -13.43 -7.21 -7.79
CA THR A 248 -13.89 -6.80 -6.47
C THR A 248 -15.43 -6.78 -6.42
N PRO A 249 -16.04 -6.86 -5.23
CA PRO A 249 -17.50 -6.76 -5.09
C PRO A 249 -18.09 -5.42 -5.55
N TYR A 250 -17.25 -4.44 -5.85
CA TYR A 250 -17.67 -3.07 -6.21
C TYR A 250 -17.49 -2.74 -7.70
N ASP A 251 -17.00 -3.67 -8.51
CA ASP A 251 -16.72 -3.45 -9.93
C ASP A 251 -17.96 -2.96 -10.71
N ASN A 252 -19.13 -3.51 -10.37
CA ASN A 252 -20.41 -3.11 -10.99
C ASN A 252 -20.88 -1.69 -10.62
N ARG A 253 -20.28 -1.05 -9.62
CA ARG A 253 -20.57 0.34 -9.20
C ARG A 253 -19.56 1.32 -9.79
N ALA A 254 -18.43 0.82 -10.29
CA ALA A 254 -17.37 1.66 -10.81
C ALA A 254 -17.70 2.24 -12.18
N THR A 255 -17.29 3.48 -12.40
CA THR A 255 -17.36 4.14 -13.71
C THR A 255 -16.19 3.71 -14.61
N LEU A 256 -15.10 3.26 -14.01
CA LEU A 256 -13.93 2.73 -14.70
C LEU A 256 -13.29 1.60 -13.86
N VAL A 257 -13.09 0.44 -14.48
CA VAL A 257 -12.33 -0.68 -13.88
C VAL A 257 -11.11 -0.96 -14.74
N ILE A 258 -9.94 -1.12 -14.10
CA ILE A 258 -8.68 -1.46 -14.75
C ILE A 258 -8.07 -2.65 -14.00
N TYR A 259 -7.96 -3.80 -14.68
CA TYR A 259 -7.34 -5.00 -14.12
C TYR A 259 -5.85 -5.05 -14.43
N ASP A 260 -5.05 -4.33 -13.63
CA ASP A 260 -3.58 -4.37 -13.72
C ASP A 260 -2.95 -3.94 -12.39
N SER A 261 -1.61 -3.96 -12.31
CA SER A 261 -0.89 -3.41 -11.16
C SER A 261 -0.97 -1.89 -11.16
N ILE A 262 -1.13 -1.33 -9.97
CA ILE A 262 -1.44 0.10 -9.82
C ILE A 262 -0.27 1.00 -10.23
N GLY A 263 0.99 0.59 -9.96
CA GLY A 263 2.16 1.36 -10.37
C GLY A 263 2.29 1.45 -11.89
N LYS A 264 1.99 0.36 -12.59
CA LYS A 264 1.97 0.35 -14.07
C LYS A 264 0.88 1.26 -14.63
N VAL A 265 -0.34 1.21 -14.05
CA VAL A 265 -1.51 2.00 -14.51
C VAL A 265 -1.32 3.50 -14.26
N MET A 266 -0.67 3.87 -13.14
CA MET A 266 -0.49 5.26 -12.71
C MET A 266 0.85 5.86 -13.10
N LYS A 267 1.64 5.21 -13.93
CA LYS A 267 2.97 5.69 -14.32
C LYS A 267 2.89 7.00 -15.12
N PHE A 268 3.53 8.06 -14.60
CA PHE A 268 3.63 9.37 -15.24
C PHE A 268 4.90 9.50 -16.08
#